data_062c24c6b924d7381e7e717cb02e864a
#
_entry.id   062c24c6b924d7381e7e717cb02e864a
#
_cell.length_a   1.000
_cell.length_b   1.000
_cell.length_c   1.000
_cell.angle_alpha   90.00
_cell.angle_beta   90.00
_cell.angle_gamma   90.00
#
_symmetry.space_group_name_H-M   'P 1'
#
loop_
_entity.id
_entity.type
_entity.pdbx_description
1 polymer ?
#
loop_
_entity_poly.entity_id
_entity_poly.type
_entity_poly.pdbx_seq_one_letter_code
_entity_poly.pdbx_strand_id
1 'polypeptide(L)'
;MIRDFPIRSYNGKGIITASSKKFMFQTLVSLNMLRDQGCDLPIELFYADDEELDEADEMFLELTLNVKCINIQSVKELKDYDARNFSIKAIALYLSSFDETLWMDADIIPLMNFEDLFKHEHYTTHHHIFFNDIFAYDKYENAKTKSTRELYKTVGVGIQAGTPETDSGLFVIHKSKFPKEFVPINMSLNTNPNTYQHVYGDKELYRLSMELSKSTIKYTTVDQNPCFIGKYFEKENIFCGNAVILKINDLPICVHMTLHSIDHIKKYNGMWKDSFWTHYTTRSVECILQVVEPINQEILIKHEYDRKFMAPLNELLSNTQKQMYKYIHQFENNYL
;
A
#
# COMPACT_ATOMS: atom_id res chain seq x y z
N MET A 1 -3.40 -26.95 -0.99
CA MET A 1 -4.74 -27.12 -1.59
C MET A 1 -5.38 -25.76 -1.63
N ILE A 2 -5.78 -25.25 -2.81
CA ILE A 2 -6.50 -23.98 -2.93
C ILE A 2 -7.90 -24.20 -2.34
N ARG A 3 -8.31 -23.38 -1.36
CA ARG A 3 -9.66 -23.43 -0.79
C ARG A 3 -10.62 -22.79 -1.78
N ASP A 4 -11.76 -23.45 -2.02
CA ASP A 4 -12.80 -22.90 -2.88
C ASP A 4 -13.62 -21.86 -2.10
N PHE A 5 -13.50 -20.60 -2.53
CA PHE A 5 -14.37 -19.52 -2.06
C PHE A 5 -15.48 -19.26 -3.08
N PRO A 6 -16.73 -19.00 -2.63
CA PRO A 6 -17.82 -18.67 -3.53
C PRO A 6 -17.52 -17.43 -4.39
N ILE A 7 -18.02 -17.46 -5.63
CA ILE A 7 -18.01 -16.28 -6.49
C ILE A 7 -19.05 -15.29 -5.97
N ARG A 8 -18.65 -14.03 -5.82
CA ARG A 8 -19.50 -12.94 -5.36
C ARG A 8 -19.88 -12.01 -6.52
N SER A 9 -20.99 -11.30 -6.34
CA SER A 9 -21.37 -10.19 -7.23
C SER A 9 -20.91 -8.87 -6.64
N TYR A 10 -20.38 -8.02 -7.49
CA TYR A 10 -19.84 -6.71 -7.16
C TYR A 10 -20.58 -5.63 -7.94
N ASN A 11 -20.66 -4.42 -7.40
CA ASN A 11 -21.31 -3.30 -8.07
C ASN A 11 -20.73 -1.96 -7.62
N GLY A 12 -20.69 -1.00 -8.53
CA GLY A 12 -20.24 0.35 -8.23
C GLY A 12 -18.73 0.49 -8.05
N LYS A 13 -18.36 1.65 -7.56
CA LYS A 13 -16.98 2.12 -7.42
C LYS A 13 -16.75 2.61 -6.00
N GLY A 14 -15.61 2.28 -5.42
CA GLY A 14 -15.27 2.74 -4.09
C GLY A 14 -13.86 2.41 -3.65
N ILE A 15 -13.55 2.83 -2.46
CA ILE A 15 -12.27 2.63 -1.80
C ILE A 15 -12.45 1.56 -0.72
N ILE A 16 -11.47 0.70 -0.60
CA ILE A 16 -11.36 -0.25 0.50
C ILE A 16 -10.06 -0.02 1.25
N THR A 17 -10.13 -0.14 2.55
CA THR A 17 -8.98 -0.06 3.45
C THR A 17 -9.16 -1.03 4.60
N ALA A 18 -8.13 -1.22 5.40
CA ALA A 18 -8.24 -1.96 6.65
C ALA A 18 -7.56 -1.20 7.78
N SER A 19 -8.08 -1.36 8.97
CA SER A 19 -7.51 -0.77 10.18
C SER A 19 -7.62 -1.71 11.36
N SER A 20 -6.96 -1.33 12.43
CA SER A 20 -7.08 -1.89 13.76
C SER A 20 -6.88 -0.78 14.77
N LYS A 21 -7.15 -1.04 16.04
CA LYS A 21 -6.93 -0.08 17.12
C LYS A 21 -5.51 0.53 17.08
N LYS A 22 -4.52 -0.30 16.78
CA LYS A 22 -3.12 0.11 16.62
C LYS A 22 -2.91 1.12 15.47
N PHE A 23 -3.66 0.98 14.39
CA PHE A 23 -3.49 1.79 13.17
C PHE A 23 -4.56 2.86 13.00
N MET A 24 -5.53 2.96 13.94
CA MET A 24 -6.66 3.89 13.82
C MET A 24 -6.21 5.34 13.65
N PHE A 25 -5.24 5.76 14.43
CA PHE A 25 -4.72 7.12 14.35
C PHE A 25 -4.21 7.48 12.94
N GLN A 26 -3.38 6.63 12.34
CA GLN A 26 -2.88 6.89 10.98
C GLN A 26 -3.97 6.73 9.92
N THR A 27 -4.92 5.82 10.13
CA THR A 27 -6.10 5.67 9.26
C THR A 27 -6.90 6.98 9.22
N LEU A 28 -7.17 7.58 10.38
CA LEU A 28 -7.89 8.85 10.47
C LEU A 28 -7.17 9.98 9.76
N VAL A 29 -5.86 10.09 9.94
CA VAL A 29 -5.06 11.10 9.21
C VAL A 29 -5.16 10.89 7.71
N SER A 30 -4.95 9.66 7.25
CA SER A 30 -4.97 9.29 5.83
C SER A 30 -6.33 9.56 5.18
N LEU A 31 -7.42 9.14 5.82
CA LEU A 31 -8.79 9.34 5.30
C LEU A 31 -9.20 10.82 5.28
N ASN A 32 -8.86 11.60 6.31
CA ASN A 32 -9.13 13.04 6.28
C ASN A 32 -8.37 13.74 5.16
N MET A 33 -7.10 13.39 4.97
CA MET A 33 -6.32 13.93 3.85
C MET A 33 -6.90 13.52 2.50
N LEU A 34 -7.45 12.31 2.36
CA LEU A 34 -8.13 11.89 1.15
C LEU A 34 -9.38 12.75 0.87
N ARG A 35 -10.19 13.03 1.90
CA ARG A 35 -11.36 13.92 1.78
C ARG A 35 -10.95 15.35 1.43
N ASP A 36 -9.86 15.84 1.99
CA ASP A 36 -9.31 17.17 1.67
C ASP A 36 -8.81 17.29 0.21
N GLN A 37 -8.43 16.17 -0.43
CA GLN A 37 -8.13 16.12 -1.87
C GLN A 37 -9.41 16.11 -2.74
N GLY A 38 -10.59 16.19 -2.15
CA GLY A 38 -11.88 16.22 -2.86
C GLY A 38 -12.36 14.84 -3.32
N CYS A 39 -11.90 13.77 -2.72
CA CYS A 39 -12.38 12.42 -3.02
C CYS A 39 -13.65 12.12 -2.22
N ASP A 40 -14.79 11.97 -2.91
CA ASP A 40 -16.09 11.69 -2.32
C ASP A 40 -16.52 10.21 -2.47
N LEU A 41 -15.67 9.35 -3.02
CA LEU A 41 -15.97 7.94 -3.17
C LEU A 41 -16.38 7.30 -1.84
N PRO A 42 -17.35 6.36 -1.86
CA PRO A 42 -17.69 5.58 -0.67
C PRO A 42 -16.49 4.73 -0.25
N ILE A 43 -16.33 4.57 1.06
CA ILE A 43 -15.22 3.81 1.65
C ILE A 43 -15.78 2.65 2.47
N GLU A 44 -15.23 1.46 2.27
CA GLU A 44 -15.42 0.31 3.13
C GLU A 44 -14.12 0.05 3.91
N LEU A 45 -14.19 0.13 5.24
CA LEU A 45 -13.09 -0.16 6.15
C LEU A 45 -13.31 -1.52 6.79
N PHE A 46 -12.35 -2.40 6.62
CA PHE A 46 -12.37 -3.76 7.13
C PHE A 46 -11.51 -3.87 8.40
N TYR A 47 -12.00 -4.57 9.40
CA TYR A 47 -11.27 -4.86 10.63
C TYR A 47 -11.51 -6.31 11.07
N ALA A 48 -10.54 -6.85 11.84
CA ALA A 48 -10.51 -8.29 12.08
C ALA A 48 -11.63 -8.76 13.00
N ASP A 49 -11.85 -8.07 14.11
CA ASP A 49 -12.81 -8.47 15.16
C ASP A 49 -13.18 -7.27 16.08
N ASP A 50 -14.09 -7.47 17.00
CA ASP A 50 -14.61 -6.41 17.89
C ASP A 50 -13.56 -5.85 18.87
N GLU A 51 -12.41 -6.50 19.04
CA GLU A 51 -11.30 -5.96 19.84
C GLU A 51 -10.51 -4.87 19.09
N GLU A 52 -10.63 -4.84 17.76
CA GLU A 52 -9.85 -3.94 16.89
C GLU A 52 -10.55 -2.61 16.58
N LEU A 53 -11.89 -2.56 16.63
CA LEU A 53 -12.68 -1.34 16.52
C LEU A 53 -13.85 -1.41 17.51
N ASP A 54 -14.11 -0.34 18.26
CA ASP A 54 -15.30 -0.22 19.08
C ASP A 54 -16.41 0.58 18.39
N GLU A 55 -17.61 0.55 18.97
CA GLU A 55 -18.78 1.24 18.42
C GLU A 55 -18.59 2.76 18.28
N ALA A 56 -17.77 3.38 19.15
CA ALA A 56 -17.50 4.80 19.09
C ALA A 56 -16.61 5.16 17.90
N ASP A 57 -15.59 4.33 17.62
CA ASP A 57 -14.72 4.47 16.45
C ASP A 57 -15.52 4.29 15.15
N GLU A 58 -16.38 3.26 15.08
CA GLU A 58 -17.25 3.03 13.93
C GLU A 58 -18.17 4.22 13.68
N MET A 59 -18.89 4.65 14.71
CA MET A 59 -19.81 5.78 14.61
C MET A 59 -19.08 7.07 14.18
N PHE A 60 -17.88 7.32 14.70
CA PHE A 60 -17.09 8.46 14.30
C PHE A 60 -16.73 8.41 12.81
N LEU A 61 -16.23 7.27 12.33
CA LEU A 61 -15.84 7.06 10.93
C LEU A 61 -17.05 7.20 9.99
N GLU A 62 -18.20 6.62 10.36
CA GLU A 62 -19.44 6.69 9.56
C GLU A 62 -19.98 8.11 9.47
N LEU A 63 -20.10 8.82 10.60
CA LEU A 63 -20.70 10.14 10.65
C LEU A 63 -19.80 11.26 10.08
N THR A 64 -18.49 11.14 10.26
CA THR A 64 -17.57 12.24 9.88
C THR A 64 -16.92 12.05 8.52
N LEU A 65 -16.69 10.80 8.11
CA LEU A 65 -15.92 10.50 6.90
C LEU A 65 -16.70 9.68 5.87
N ASN A 66 -17.97 9.34 6.15
CA ASN A 66 -18.79 8.50 5.29
C ASN A 66 -18.08 7.15 4.98
N VAL A 67 -17.59 6.50 6.02
CA VAL A 67 -16.90 5.21 5.95
C VAL A 67 -17.81 4.13 6.52
N LYS A 68 -18.09 3.08 5.75
CA LYS A 68 -18.79 1.91 6.22
C LYS A 68 -17.80 0.93 6.85
N CYS A 69 -17.94 0.67 8.14
CA CYS A 69 -17.11 -0.29 8.85
C CYS A 69 -17.64 -1.72 8.69
N ILE A 70 -16.75 -2.69 8.51
CA ILE A 70 -17.10 -4.10 8.25
C ILE A 70 -16.20 -5.01 9.11
N ASN A 71 -16.84 -5.62 10.13
CA ASN A 71 -16.21 -6.67 10.93
C ASN A 71 -16.12 -7.98 10.13
N ILE A 72 -14.91 -8.47 9.91
CA ILE A 72 -14.67 -9.68 9.13
C ILE A 72 -15.22 -10.92 9.83
N GLN A 73 -15.12 -11.00 11.15
CA GLN A 73 -15.67 -12.14 11.91
C GLN A 73 -17.19 -12.22 11.87
N SER A 74 -17.90 -11.13 11.55
CA SER A 74 -19.34 -11.17 11.34
C SER A 74 -19.74 -11.96 10.09
N VAL A 75 -18.78 -12.20 9.18
CA VAL A 75 -19.00 -12.96 7.96
C VAL A 75 -18.89 -14.46 8.22
N LYS A 76 -20.01 -15.18 8.07
CA LYS A 76 -20.12 -16.60 8.43
C LYS A 76 -19.01 -17.49 7.86
N GLU A 77 -18.61 -17.26 6.61
CA GLU A 77 -17.59 -18.04 5.91
C GLU A 77 -16.19 -17.84 6.47
N LEU A 78 -15.99 -16.76 7.25
CA LEU A 78 -14.70 -16.34 7.77
C LEU A 78 -14.62 -16.34 9.30
N LYS A 79 -15.68 -16.76 9.98
CA LYS A 79 -15.81 -16.70 11.44
C LYS A 79 -14.63 -17.37 12.19
N ASP A 80 -14.05 -18.43 11.62
CA ASP A 80 -12.94 -19.18 12.21
C ASP A 80 -11.59 -18.80 11.56
N TYR A 81 -11.56 -17.67 10.83
CA TYR A 81 -10.40 -17.28 10.06
C TYR A 81 -9.63 -16.15 10.76
N ASP A 82 -8.34 -16.35 10.96
CA ASP A 82 -7.47 -15.27 11.42
C ASP A 82 -7.18 -14.29 10.26
N ALA A 83 -7.96 -13.22 10.21
CA ALA A 83 -7.92 -12.19 9.17
C ALA A 83 -6.81 -11.15 9.40
N ARG A 84 -5.83 -11.46 10.22
CA ARG A 84 -4.74 -10.53 10.59
C ARG A 84 -3.63 -10.48 9.55
N ASN A 85 -2.76 -9.51 9.70
CA ASN A 85 -1.62 -9.28 8.81
C ASN A 85 -2.03 -8.99 7.34
N PHE A 86 -1.20 -9.38 6.40
CA PHE A 86 -1.39 -9.09 4.97
C PHE A 86 -2.63 -9.75 4.36
N SER A 87 -3.16 -10.83 4.95
CA SER A 87 -4.33 -11.52 4.42
C SER A 87 -5.59 -10.65 4.42
N ILE A 88 -5.66 -9.65 5.29
CA ILE A 88 -6.82 -8.74 5.38
C ILE A 88 -7.11 -8.02 4.07
N LYS A 89 -6.08 -7.71 3.26
CA LYS A 89 -6.25 -7.05 1.95
C LYS A 89 -7.05 -7.92 0.97
N ALA A 90 -6.68 -9.19 0.87
CA ALA A 90 -7.39 -10.13 0.00
C ALA A 90 -8.80 -10.41 0.49
N ILE A 91 -9.00 -10.47 1.80
CA ILE A 91 -10.31 -10.63 2.43
C ILE A 91 -11.18 -9.40 2.13
N ALA A 92 -10.65 -8.20 2.31
CA ALA A 92 -11.35 -6.96 1.99
C ALA A 92 -11.71 -6.89 0.51
N LEU A 93 -10.79 -7.23 -0.40
CA LEU A 93 -11.06 -7.28 -1.83
C LEU A 93 -12.19 -8.27 -2.18
N TYR A 94 -12.21 -9.42 -1.51
CA TYR A 94 -13.22 -10.45 -1.69
C TYR A 94 -14.59 -10.04 -1.13
N LEU A 95 -14.63 -9.43 0.06
CA LEU A 95 -15.87 -9.05 0.75
C LEU A 95 -16.47 -7.74 0.25
N SER A 96 -15.65 -6.83 -0.23
CA SER A 96 -16.10 -5.51 -0.68
C SER A 96 -17.22 -5.60 -1.70
N SER A 97 -18.20 -4.70 -1.55
CA SER A 97 -19.32 -4.59 -2.47
C SER A 97 -18.94 -3.99 -3.84
N PHE A 98 -17.82 -3.27 -3.92
CA PHE A 98 -17.43 -2.52 -5.13
C PHE A 98 -16.88 -3.44 -6.22
N ASP A 99 -17.23 -3.15 -7.47
CA ASP A 99 -16.68 -3.76 -8.67
C ASP A 99 -15.37 -3.06 -9.10
N GLU A 100 -15.42 -1.74 -9.19
CA GLU A 100 -14.24 -0.90 -9.37
C GLU A 100 -13.68 -0.51 -8.00
N THR A 101 -12.61 -1.17 -7.60
CA THR A 101 -12.09 -1.10 -6.23
C THR A 101 -10.72 -0.45 -6.19
N LEU A 102 -10.55 0.57 -5.36
CA LEU A 102 -9.25 1.12 -5.00
C LEU A 102 -8.91 0.63 -3.59
N TRP A 103 -7.78 -0.05 -3.45
CA TRP A 103 -7.17 -0.36 -2.15
C TRP A 103 -6.27 0.78 -1.70
N MET A 104 -6.35 1.14 -0.42
CA MET A 104 -5.48 2.13 0.21
C MET A 104 -5.05 1.64 1.59
N ASP A 105 -3.75 1.42 1.80
CA ASP A 105 -3.21 1.13 3.13
C ASP A 105 -3.39 2.34 4.07
N ALA A 106 -3.49 2.08 5.36
CA ALA A 106 -3.68 3.10 6.38
C ALA A 106 -2.54 4.14 6.45
N ASP A 107 -1.37 3.82 5.91
CA ASP A 107 -0.17 4.66 5.87
C ASP A 107 0.06 5.32 4.49
N ILE A 108 -0.93 5.33 3.64
CA ILE A 108 -0.94 6.11 2.39
C ILE A 108 -1.39 7.54 2.66
N ILE A 109 -0.57 8.50 2.30
CA ILE A 109 -0.90 9.94 2.36
C ILE A 109 -1.23 10.43 0.96
N PRO A 110 -2.50 10.71 0.63
CA PRO A 110 -2.92 11.15 -0.69
C PRO A 110 -2.35 12.55 -1.03
N LEU A 111 -1.92 12.72 -2.28
CA LEU A 111 -1.45 13.99 -2.84
C LEU A 111 -2.41 14.54 -3.93
N MET A 112 -3.40 13.75 -4.30
CA MET A 112 -4.40 14.09 -5.31
C MET A 112 -5.74 13.42 -5.01
N ASN A 113 -6.78 13.80 -5.74
CA ASN A 113 -8.06 13.09 -5.70
C ASN A 113 -7.91 11.70 -6.34
N PHE A 114 -8.07 10.65 -5.54
CA PHE A 114 -7.93 9.27 -6.03
C PHE A 114 -9.05 8.82 -6.97
N GLU A 115 -10.16 9.55 -7.04
CA GLU A 115 -11.18 9.28 -8.05
C GLU A 115 -10.64 9.42 -9.49
N ASP A 116 -9.62 10.28 -9.68
CA ASP A 116 -9.02 10.47 -10.99
C ASP A 116 -8.20 9.27 -11.48
N LEU A 117 -7.78 8.37 -10.59
CA LEU A 117 -7.12 7.13 -10.98
C LEU A 117 -8.03 6.22 -11.81
N PHE A 118 -9.34 6.25 -11.57
CA PHE A 118 -10.32 5.49 -12.36
C PHE A 118 -10.55 6.05 -13.76
N LYS A 119 -10.09 7.27 -14.03
CA LYS A 119 -10.15 7.93 -15.35
C LYS A 119 -8.82 7.83 -16.09
N HIS A 120 -7.76 7.38 -15.41
CA HIS A 120 -6.42 7.34 -15.97
C HIS A 120 -6.30 6.31 -17.11
N GLU A 121 -5.52 6.64 -18.15
CA GLU A 121 -5.36 5.80 -19.34
C GLU A 121 -4.90 4.38 -19.01
N HIS A 122 -3.96 4.22 -18.07
CA HIS A 122 -3.50 2.90 -17.64
C HIS A 122 -4.65 2.05 -17.10
N TYR A 123 -5.54 2.64 -16.27
CA TYR A 123 -6.71 1.93 -15.74
C TYR A 123 -7.72 1.59 -16.83
N THR A 124 -8.05 2.55 -17.69
CA THR A 124 -9.04 2.33 -18.76
C THR A 124 -8.57 1.30 -19.79
N THR A 125 -7.26 1.16 -19.98
CA THR A 125 -6.65 0.20 -20.91
C THR A 125 -6.47 -1.19 -20.28
N HIS A 126 -5.96 -1.24 -19.03
CA HIS A 126 -5.57 -2.51 -18.39
C HIS A 126 -6.55 -2.99 -17.32
N HIS A 127 -7.54 -2.17 -16.95
CA HIS A 127 -8.53 -2.45 -15.90
C HIS A 127 -7.93 -2.66 -14.50
N HIS A 128 -6.69 -2.23 -14.30
CA HIS A 128 -6.01 -2.19 -13.01
C HIS A 128 -4.91 -1.13 -13.03
N ILE A 129 -4.48 -0.72 -11.84
CA ILE A 129 -3.26 0.05 -11.61
C ILE A 129 -2.50 -0.65 -10.49
N PHE A 130 -1.27 -1.03 -10.75
CA PHE A 130 -0.28 -1.43 -9.75
C PHE A 130 0.96 -0.58 -9.92
N PHE A 131 1.67 -0.35 -8.83
CA PHE A 131 2.89 0.45 -8.82
C PHE A 131 4.11 -0.44 -8.64
N ASN A 132 5.24 0.01 -9.18
CA ASN A 132 6.51 -0.64 -8.92
C ASN A 132 6.93 -0.39 -7.47
N ASP A 133 7.40 -1.43 -6.81
CA ASP A 133 8.11 -1.32 -5.55
C ASP A 133 9.55 -0.83 -5.78
N ILE A 134 10.18 -0.42 -4.71
CA ILE A 134 11.60 -0.06 -4.66
C ILE A 134 12.53 -1.25 -4.93
N PHE A 135 12.04 -2.47 -4.75
CA PHE A 135 12.77 -3.71 -4.98
C PHE A 135 12.50 -4.30 -6.36
N ALA A 136 13.49 -5.05 -6.86
CA ALA A 136 13.36 -5.86 -8.06
C ALA A 136 13.87 -7.28 -7.78
N TYR A 137 13.30 -8.27 -8.45
CA TYR A 137 13.49 -9.69 -8.18
C TYR A 137 14.94 -10.21 -8.26
N ASP A 138 15.87 -9.47 -8.82
CA ASP A 138 17.25 -9.96 -9.02
C ASP A 138 18.33 -9.25 -8.24
N LYS A 139 18.03 -8.08 -7.68
CA LYS A 139 19.08 -7.25 -7.08
C LYS A 139 19.48 -7.70 -5.69
N TYR A 140 18.59 -8.38 -5.01
CA TYR A 140 18.82 -8.88 -3.66
C TYR A 140 18.36 -10.35 -3.61
N GLU A 141 19.25 -11.29 -3.91
CA GLU A 141 18.98 -12.72 -3.71
C GLU A 141 18.87 -13.06 -2.22
N ASN A 142 17.87 -12.49 -1.55
CA ASN A 142 17.49 -13.01 -0.27
C ASN A 142 16.68 -14.31 -0.45
N ALA A 143 16.59 -15.09 0.61
CA ALA A 143 15.90 -16.38 0.57
C ALA A 143 14.42 -16.25 0.16
N LYS A 144 13.76 -15.13 0.48
CA LYS A 144 12.36 -14.88 0.15
C LYS A 144 12.15 -14.62 -1.35
N THR A 145 12.95 -13.76 -1.97
CA THR A 145 12.87 -13.48 -3.42
C THR A 145 13.08 -14.74 -4.25
N LYS A 146 14.03 -15.60 -3.83
CA LYS A 146 14.25 -16.89 -4.46
C LYS A 146 13.04 -17.81 -4.31
N SER A 147 12.47 -17.88 -3.12
CA SER A 147 11.30 -18.72 -2.82
C SER A 147 10.06 -18.24 -3.60
N THR A 148 9.85 -16.94 -3.75
CA THR A 148 8.79 -16.36 -4.57
C THR A 148 8.93 -16.79 -6.03
N ARG A 149 10.12 -16.71 -6.61
CA ARG A 149 10.38 -17.18 -7.98
C ARG A 149 10.10 -18.68 -8.14
N GLU A 150 10.45 -19.49 -7.14
CA GLU A 150 10.12 -20.91 -7.14
C GLU A 150 8.61 -21.15 -7.11
N LEU A 151 7.86 -20.42 -6.26
CA LEU A 151 6.41 -20.49 -6.23
C LEU A 151 5.81 -20.20 -7.61
N TYR A 152 6.24 -19.14 -8.27
CA TYR A 152 5.77 -18.80 -9.62
C TYR A 152 6.11 -19.89 -10.65
N LYS A 153 7.29 -20.49 -10.59
CA LYS A 153 7.67 -21.61 -11.47
C LYS A 153 6.78 -22.84 -11.27
N THR A 154 6.35 -23.13 -10.04
CA THR A 154 5.46 -24.29 -9.78
C THR A 154 4.11 -24.19 -10.49
N VAL A 155 3.68 -22.96 -10.81
CA VAL A 155 2.44 -22.68 -11.54
C VAL A 155 2.68 -22.32 -13.02
N GLY A 156 3.91 -22.53 -13.51
CA GLY A 156 4.25 -22.31 -14.92
C GLY A 156 4.46 -20.83 -15.30
N VAL A 157 4.63 -19.95 -14.32
CA VAL A 157 4.85 -18.52 -14.56
C VAL A 157 6.34 -18.19 -14.39
N GLY A 158 6.93 -17.57 -15.42
CA GLY A 158 8.29 -17.03 -15.36
C GLY A 158 8.29 -15.58 -14.91
N ILE A 159 9.14 -15.24 -13.95
CA ILE A 159 9.49 -13.84 -13.67
C ILE A 159 10.85 -13.56 -14.28
N GLN A 160 10.91 -12.56 -15.16
CA GLN A 160 12.19 -12.15 -15.74
C GLN A 160 13.06 -11.43 -14.72
N ALA A 161 14.38 -11.59 -14.89
CA ALA A 161 15.37 -10.86 -14.13
C ALA A 161 15.16 -9.34 -14.28
N GLY A 162 15.27 -8.60 -13.16
CA GLY A 162 15.08 -7.15 -13.14
C GLY A 162 13.63 -6.67 -13.20
N THR A 163 12.64 -7.59 -13.22
CA THR A 163 11.22 -7.21 -13.04
C THR A 163 11.05 -6.54 -11.69
N PRO A 164 10.45 -5.33 -11.59
CA PRO A 164 10.13 -4.73 -10.31
C PRO A 164 9.15 -5.60 -9.52
N GLU A 165 9.31 -5.62 -8.22
CA GLU A 165 8.25 -6.09 -7.33
C GLU A 165 7.09 -5.07 -7.34
N THR A 166 5.97 -5.45 -6.78
CA THR A 166 4.77 -4.60 -6.70
C THR A 166 4.72 -3.90 -5.36
N ASP A 167 4.43 -2.60 -5.36
CA ASP A 167 3.94 -1.93 -4.15
C ASP A 167 2.44 -2.20 -4.03
N SER A 168 1.99 -2.78 -2.93
CA SER A 168 0.58 -3.10 -2.67
C SER A 168 -0.09 -2.16 -1.68
N GLY A 169 0.55 -1.05 -1.31
CA GLY A 169 -0.05 -0.03 -0.44
C GLY A 169 -1.19 0.73 -1.12
N LEU A 170 -1.08 0.90 -2.43
CA LEU A 170 -2.12 1.50 -3.26
C LEU A 170 -2.27 0.72 -4.56
N PHE A 171 -3.49 0.32 -4.90
CA PHE A 171 -3.80 -0.25 -6.21
C PHE A 171 -5.27 -0.06 -6.60
N VAL A 172 -5.56 -0.19 -7.89
CA VAL A 172 -6.93 -0.14 -8.43
C VAL A 172 -7.20 -1.40 -9.24
N ILE A 173 -8.39 -2.00 -9.09
CA ILE A 173 -8.82 -3.19 -9.83
C ILE A 173 -10.30 -3.07 -10.21
N HIS A 174 -10.62 -3.41 -11.46
CA HIS A 174 -11.97 -3.60 -11.94
C HIS A 174 -12.28 -5.10 -11.93
N LYS A 175 -12.89 -5.61 -10.85
CA LYS A 175 -13.01 -7.05 -10.59
C LYS A 175 -13.72 -7.82 -11.71
N SER A 176 -14.83 -7.29 -12.24
CA SER A 176 -15.62 -7.98 -13.29
C SER A 176 -14.94 -8.04 -14.65
N LYS A 177 -13.85 -7.31 -14.87
CA LYS A 177 -13.04 -7.42 -16.09
C LYS A 177 -12.10 -8.62 -16.09
N PHE A 178 -11.84 -9.18 -14.93
CA PHE A 178 -11.05 -10.40 -14.78
C PHE A 178 -11.96 -11.65 -14.74
N PRO A 179 -11.42 -12.85 -14.98
CA PRO A 179 -12.16 -14.09 -14.75
C PRO A 179 -12.76 -14.10 -13.35
N LYS A 180 -13.97 -14.59 -13.22
CA LYS A 180 -14.69 -14.63 -11.93
C LYS A 180 -13.95 -15.39 -10.81
N GLU A 181 -13.02 -16.23 -11.18
CA GLU A 181 -12.14 -16.99 -10.28
C GLU A 181 -10.97 -16.16 -9.73
N PHE A 182 -10.66 -14.99 -10.32
CA PHE A 182 -9.52 -14.17 -9.92
C PHE A 182 -9.56 -13.81 -8.43
N VAL A 183 -10.65 -13.20 -7.97
CA VAL A 183 -10.78 -12.76 -6.56
C VAL A 183 -10.82 -13.95 -5.59
N PRO A 184 -11.60 -15.02 -5.82
CA PRO A 184 -11.53 -16.25 -5.04
C PRO A 184 -10.14 -16.89 -4.97
N ILE A 185 -9.39 -16.93 -6.08
CA ILE A 185 -8.02 -17.45 -6.09
C ILE A 185 -7.10 -16.56 -5.24
N ASN A 186 -7.20 -15.23 -5.41
CA ASN A 186 -6.40 -14.29 -4.60
C ASN A 186 -6.67 -14.49 -3.10
N MET A 187 -7.94 -14.59 -2.74
CA MET A 187 -8.38 -14.91 -1.38
C MET A 187 -7.78 -16.23 -0.88
N SER A 188 -7.87 -17.29 -1.68
CA SER A 188 -7.34 -18.61 -1.31
C SER A 188 -5.82 -18.63 -1.12
N LEU A 189 -5.07 -17.92 -1.97
CA LEU A 189 -3.62 -17.79 -1.84
C LEU A 189 -3.24 -17.05 -0.56
N ASN A 190 -3.90 -15.94 -0.27
CA ASN A 190 -3.62 -15.11 0.90
C ASN A 190 -4.06 -15.74 2.21
N THR A 191 -5.00 -16.68 2.17
CA THR A 191 -5.51 -17.37 3.35
C THR A 191 -4.84 -18.72 3.61
N ASN A 192 -3.89 -19.10 2.76
CA ASN A 192 -3.12 -20.32 2.91
C ASN A 192 -1.77 -20.02 3.59
N PRO A 193 -1.53 -20.50 4.83
CA PRO A 193 -0.29 -20.22 5.54
C PRO A 193 0.96 -20.73 4.82
N ASN A 194 0.84 -21.76 3.98
CA ASN A 194 1.97 -22.26 3.19
C ASN A 194 2.41 -21.28 2.11
N THR A 195 1.51 -20.43 1.60
CA THR A 195 1.88 -19.40 0.62
C THR A 195 2.86 -18.40 1.22
N TYR A 196 2.66 -17.98 2.47
CA TYR A 196 3.52 -17.04 3.16
C TYR A 196 4.90 -17.60 3.56
N GLN A 197 5.14 -18.89 3.36
CA GLN A 197 6.51 -19.44 3.41
C GLN A 197 7.34 -19.02 2.19
N HIS A 198 6.67 -18.69 1.08
CA HIS A 198 7.30 -18.35 -0.19
C HIS A 198 7.33 -16.84 -0.49
N VAL A 199 6.41 -16.07 0.05
CA VAL A 199 6.28 -14.62 -0.17
C VAL A 199 6.41 -13.86 1.14
N TYR A 200 6.82 -12.59 1.06
CA TYR A 200 6.89 -11.74 2.25
C TYR A 200 5.52 -11.22 2.66
N GLY A 201 4.68 -10.88 1.69
CA GLY A 201 3.36 -10.30 1.89
C GLY A 201 2.40 -10.68 0.76
N ASP A 202 1.38 -9.86 0.57
CA ASP A 202 0.33 -10.06 -0.43
C ASP A 202 0.72 -9.61 -1.84
N LYS A 203 1.72 -8.74 -1.96
CA LYS A 203 2.04 -7.98 -3.17
C LYS A 203 2.27 -8.84 -4.42
N GLU A 204 2.92 -10.00 -4.28
CA GLU A 204 3.16 -10.93 -5.39
C GLU A 204 1.92 -11.73 -5.78
N LEU A 205 0.94 -11.84 -4.88
CA LEU A 205 -0.18 -12.76 -5.06
C LEU A 205 -1.24 -12.25 -6.03
N TYR A 206 -1.30 -10.95 -6.31
CA TYR A 206 -2.21 -10.38 -7.33
C TYR A 206 -1.84 -10.87 -8.73
N ARG A 207 -0.57 -10.73 -9.11
CA ARG A 207 -0.07 -11.25 -10.38
C ARG A 207 -0.30 -12.76 -10.49
N LEU A 208 0.05 -13.51 -9.44
CA LEU A 208 -0.12 -14.95 -9.41
C LEU A 208 -1.59 -15.35 -9.59
N SER A 209 -2.52 -14.61 -8.98
CA SER A 209 -3.96 -14.85 -9.11
C SER A 209 -4.47 -14.59 -10.53
N MET A 210 -3.96 -13.56 -11.21
CA MET A 210 -4.29 -13.30 -12.61
C MET A 210 -3.84 -14.44 -13.52
N GLU A 211 -2.62 -14.93 -13.33
CA GLU A 211 -2.09 -16.05 -14.13
C GLU A 211 -2.85 -17.36 -13.85
N LEU A 212 -3.13 -17.68 -12.58
CA LEU A 212 -3.88 -18.90 -12.21
C LEU A 212 -5.33 -18.86 -12.65
N SER A 213 -5.95 -17.69 -12.67
CA SER A 213 -7.32 -17.51 -13.22
C SER A 213 -7.37 -17.54 -14.74
N LYS A 214 -6.21 -17.67 -15.42
CA LYS A 214 -6.07 -17.63 -16.88
C LYS A 214 -6.63 -16.33 -17.48
N SER A 215 -6.37 -15.21 -16.82
CA SER A 215 -6.78 -13.91 -17.30
C SER A 215 -6.17 -13.58 -18.67
N THR A 216 -6.98 -13.06 -19.57
CA THR A 216 -6.51 -12.49 -20.83
C THR A 216 -5.89 -11.11 -20.64
N ILE A 217 -6.28 -10.42 -19.57
CA ILE A 217 -5.66 -9.16 -19.15
C ILE A 217 -4.32 -9.51 -18.50
N LYS A 218 -3.26 -8.94 -19.06
CA LYS A 218 -1.90 -9.16 -18.52
C LYS A 218 -1.65 -8.27 -17.33
N TYR A 219 -0.99 -8.83 -16.32
CA TYR A 219 -0.48 -8.05 -15.22
C TYR A 219 0.56 -7.03 -15.71
N THR A 220 0.35 -5.77 -15.37
CA THR A 220 1.27 -4.67 -15.65
C THR A 220 1.34 -3.76 -14.43
N THR A 221 2.46 -3.08 -14.28
CA THR A 221 2.60 -1.95 -13.35
C THR A 221 2.69 -0.65 -14.13
N VAL A 222 2.42 0.46 -13.49
CA VAL A 222 2.74 1.78 -14.06
C VAL A 222 4.24 1.81 -14.31
N ASP A 223 4.64 2.15 -15.55
CA ASP A 223 6.07 2.13 -15.97
C ASP A 223 6.85 3.31 -15.38
N GLN A 224 6.85 3.40 -14.07
CA GLN A 224 7.61 4.41 -13.34
C GLN A 224 8.16 3.83 -12.03
N ASN A 225 9.40 4.18 -11.74
CA ASN A 225 9.98 3.85 -10.45
C ASN A 225 9.48 4.85 -9.40
N PRO A 226 9.24 4.39 -8.16
CA PRO A 226 8.91 5.28 -7.07
C PRO A 226 10.07 6.24 -6.77
N CYS A 227 9.74 7.36 -6.13
CA CYS A 227 10.70 8.29 -5.56
C CYS A 227 10.76 8.14 -4.05
N PHE A 228 11.66 8.86 -3.41
CA PHE A 228 11.78 8.87 -1.94
C PHE A 228 11.70 10.28 -1.38
N ILE A 229 11.14 10.40 -0.20
CA ILE A 229 11.42 11.49 0.73
C ILE A 229 12.46 10.98 1.72
N GLY A 230 13.45 11.80 2.03
CA GLY A 230 14.51 11.38 2.95
C GLY A 230 15.45 12.49 3.34
N LYS A 231 16.47 12.15 4.08
CA LYS A 231 17.52 13.06 4.52
C LYS A 231 18.83 12.80 3.77
N TYR A 232 19.52 13.88 3.48
CA TYR A 232 20.87 13.82 2.90
C TYR A 232 21.91 14.14 3.97
N PHE A 233 22.86 13.25 4.14
CA PHE A 233 24.00 13.38 5.06
C PHE A 233 25.20 13.83 4.25
N GLU A 234 25.50 15.13 4.30
CA GLU A 234 26.53 15.76 3.46
C GLU A 234 27.94 15.19 3.68
N LYS A 235 28.30 14.90 4.94
CA LYS A 235 29.63 14.40 5.29
C LYS A 235 29.92 13.02 4.72
N GLU A 236 28.92 12.18 4.70
CA GLU A 236 28.99 10.79 4.24
C GLU A 236 28.62 10.66 2.76
N ASN A 237 28.08 11.72 2.14
CA ASN A 237 27.49 11.74 0.80
C ASN A 237 26.40 10.66 0.62
N ILE A 238 25.51 10.52 1.59
CA ILE A 238 24.47 9.48 1.64
C ILE A 238 23.10 10.12 1.68
N PHE A 239 22.17 9.64 0.85
CA PHE A 239 20.75 9.92 0.96
C PHE A 239 20.04 8.72 1.62
N CYS A 240 19.26 8.97 2.66
CA CYS A 240 18.45 7.96 3.33
C CYS A 240 16.97 8.28 3.19
N GLY A 241 16.26 7.45 2.40
CA GLY A 241 14.82 7.54 2.22
C GLY A 241 14.06 7.03 3.45
N ASN A 242 12.97 7.69 3.78
CA ASN A 242 12.10 7.32 4.90
C ASN A 242 10.62 7.19 4.52
N ALA A 243 10.26 7.56 3.32
CA ALA A 243 8.94 7.34 2.74
C ALA A 243 9.05 7.19 1.21
N VAL A 244 8.12 6.49 0.63
CA VAL A 244 8.08 6.22 -0.81
C VAL A 244 7.02 7.13 -1.46
N ILE A 245 7.35 7.75 -2.58
CA ILE A 245 6.40 8.51 -3.39
C ILE A 245 6.02 7.67 -4.60
N LEU A 246 4.76 7.26 -4.68
CA LEU A 246 4.22 6.64 -5.88
C LEU A 246 3.86 7.71 -6.90
N LYS A 247 4.15 7.43 -8.16
CA LYS A 247 3.93 8.36 -9.28
C LYS A 247 3.16 7.71 -10.42
N ILE A 248 2.49 8.57 -11.18
CA ILE A 248 1.90 8.22 -12.47
C ILE A 248 2.12 9.39 -13.44
N ASN A 249 2.66 9.13 -14.63
CA ASN A 249 3.04 10.19 -15.60
C ASN A 249 3.90 11.31 -14.97
N ASP A 250 4.91 10.91 -14.18
CA ASP A 250 5.78 11.80 -13.41
C ASP A 250 5.11 12.67 -12.33
N LEU A 251 3.80 12.53 -12.15
CA LEU A 251 3.07 13.23 -11.09
C LEU A 251 3.07 12.40 -9.81
N PRO A 252 3.50 12.96 -8.68
CA PRO A 252 3.34 12.33 -7.37
C PRO A 252 1.85 12.19 -7.04
N ILE A 253 1.41 10.97 -6.68
CA ILE A 253 0.01 10.69 -6.36
C ILE A 253 -0.22 10.42 -4.88
N CYS A 254 0.76 9.84 -4.22
CA CYS A 254 0.72 9.62 -2.77
C CYS A 254 2.12 9.46 -2.20
N VAL A 255 2.20 9.61 -0.88
CA VAL A 255 3.35 9.17 -0.09
C VAL A 255 2.95 7.91 0.66
N HIS A 256 3.70 6.83 0.49
CA HIS A 256 3.55 5.59 1.22
C HIS A 256 4.56 5.56 2.37
N MET A 257 4.06 5.60 3.60
CA MET A 257 4.85 5.71 4.82
C MET A 257 5.35 4.34 5.32
N THR A 258 5.79 3.48 4.42
CA THR A 258 6.11 2.05 4.66
C THR A 258 7.04 1.77 5.83
N LEU A 259 7.89 2.73 6.19
CA LEU A 259 8.96 2.55 7.16
C LEU A 259 8.68 3.22 8.50
N HIS A 260 7.66 4.07 8.53
CA HIS A 260 7.32 4.84 9.73
C HIS A 260 5.82 4.89 9.90
N SER A 261 5.33 4.35 11.01
CA SER A 261 3.98 4.71 11.44
C SER A 261 3.90 6.22 11.67
N ILE A 262 2.72 6.79 11.49
CA ILE A 262 2.46 8.21 11.78
C ILE A 262 2.82 8.54 13.25
N ASP A 263 2.77 7.58 14.16
CA ASP A 263 3.23 7.69 15.54
C ASP A 263 4.72 8.08 15.65
N HIS A 264 5.54 7.59 14.73
CA HIS A 264 6.94 8.00 14.66
C HIS A 264 7.11 9.45 14.19
N ILE A 265 6.21 9.97 13.34
CA ILE A 265 6.23 11.39 12.95
C ILE A 265 6.07 12.29 14.17
N LYS A 266 5.17 11.90 15.08
CA LYS A 266 4.94 12.61 16.34
C LYS A 266 6.20 12.67 17.20
N LYS A 267 6.87 11.55 17.39
CA LYS A 267 8.09 11.44 18.21
C LYS A 267 9.25 12.29 17.65
N TYR A 268 9.31 12.44 16.34
CA TYR A 268 10.37 13.14 15.61
C TYR A 268 9.87 14.43 14.96
N ASN A 269 9.19 15.28 15.73
CA ASN A 269 8.62 16.57 15.33
C ASN A 269 9.42 17.24 14.19
N GLY A 270 8.98 17.05 12.94
CA GLY A 270 9.71 17.51 11.75
C GLY A 270 10.41 16.42 10.93
N MET A 271 9.87 15.19 10.85
CA MET A 271 10.48 14.09 10.09
C MET A 271 10.81 14.47 8.63
N TRP A 272 10.04 15.38 8.03
CA TRP A 272 10.32 15.92 6.70
C TRP A 272 10.98 17.30 6.74
N LYS A 273 11.24 17.85 7.93
CA LYS A 273 12.00 19.10 8.05
C LYS A 273 13.41 18.86 7.51
N ASP A 274 13.87 19.77 6.67
CA ASP A 274 15.16 19.68 5.98
C ASP A 274 15.31 18.38 5.14
N SER A 275 14.18 17.80 4.70
CA SER A 275 14.17 16.63 3.83
C SER A 275 14.24 17.05 2.37
N PHE A 276 14.76 16.12 1.57
CA PHE A 276 14.82 16.21 0.13
C PHE A 276 13.96 15.10 -0.46
N TRP A 277 13.54 15.26 -1.68
CA TRP A 277 12.96 14.18 -2.46
C TRP A 277 13.85 13.86 -3.67
N THR A 278 13.81 12.64 -4.12
CA THR A 278 14.54 12.22 -5.31
C THR A 278 13.61 12.26 -6.50
N HIS A 279 14.00 12.96 -7.56
CA HIS A 279 13.24 12.99 -8.83
C HIS A 279 13.36 11.67 -9.60
N TYR A 280 14.44 10.93 -9.35
CA TYR A 280 14.77 9.70 -10.06
C TYR A 280 15.31 8.67 -9.08
N THR A 281 14.75 7.49 -9.09
CA THR A 281 15.37 6.34 -8.44
C THR A 281 15.99 5.46 -9.50
N THR A 282 17.32 5.34 -9.48
CA THR A 282 17.89 4.07 -9.93
C THR A 282 17.33 3.02 -9.00
N ARG A 283 16.91 1.86 -9.50
CA ARG A 283 16.30 0.75 -8.73
C ARG A 283 17.21 0.17 -7.62
N SER A 284 18.01 0.98 -6.97
CA SER A 284 18.88 0.64 -5.86
C SER A 284 18.44 1.42 -4.65
N VAL A 285 17.76 0.74 -3.76
CA VAL A 285 17.55 1.23 -2.39
C VAL A 285 18.88 1.14 -1.70
N GLU A 286 19.45 2.29 -1.49
CA GLU A 286 20.83 2.38 -1.04
C GLU A 286 20.92 2.67 0.45
N CYS A 287 19.87 3.28 1.01
CA CYS A 287 19.74 3.49 2.44
C CYS A 287 18.27 3.67 2.80
N ILE A 288 17.77 2.82 3.67
CA ILE A 288 16.46 2.98 4.30
C ILE A 288 16.72 3.45 5.72
N LEU A 289 16.28 4.66 6.06
CA LEU A 289 16.30 5.16 7.42
C LEU A 289 15.24 4.43 8.23
N GLN A 290 15.59 3.29 8.80
CA GLN A 290 14.82 2.77 9.92
C GLN A 290 15.10 3.66 11.11
N VAL A 291 14.10 4.40 11.57
CA VAL A 291 14.16 5.08 12.85
C VAL A 291 14.00 4.03 13.94
N VAL A 292 15.07 3.33 14.23
CA VAL A 292 15.20 2.53 15.44
C VAL A 292 15.93 3.40 16.45
N GLU A 293 15.40 3.51 17.64
CA GLU A 293 16.11 4.16 18.74
C GLU A 293 17.33 3.37 19.17
N PRO A 294 18.33 4.06 19.66
CA PRO A 294 19.02 5.20 19.09
C PRO A 294 19.67 4.77 17.79
N ILE A 295 19.90 5.68 16.87
CA ILE A 295 20.48 5.42 15.54
C ILE A 295 21.61 4.40 15.65
N ASN A 296 21.30 3.13 15.46
CA ASN A 296 22.32 2.11 15.32
C ASN A 296 22.87 2.26 13.91
N GLN A 297 24.07 2.80 13.80
CA GLN A 297 24.78 3.14 12.57
C GLN A 297 25.08 1.93 11.67
N GLU A 298 24.65 0.73 12.00
CA GLU A 298 25.10 -0.50 11.35
C GLU A 298 24.28 -0.97 10.13
N ILE A 299 23.20 -0.26 9.76
CA ILE A 299 22.43 -0.61 8.54
C ILE A 299 22.49 0.55 7.54
N LEU A 300 23.67 1.07 7.31
CA LEU A 300 23.93 1.99 6.21
C LEU A 300 24.47 1.21 5.01
N ILE A 301 23.58 0.83 4.10
CA ILE A 301 24.01 0.38 2.77
C ILE A 301 24.44 1.65 2.02
N LYS A 302 25.75 1.82 1.87
CA LYS A 302 26.34 2.99 1.23
C LYS A 302 26.13 2.96 -0.28
N HIS A 303 25.56 4.04 -0.80
CA HIS A 303 25.72 4.40 -2.20
C HIS A 303 25.85 5.92 -2.35
N GLU A 304 26.72 6.34 -3.25
CA GLU A 304 26.88 7.74 -3.60
C GLU A 304 25.67 8.21 -4.40
N TYR A 305 24.79 8.98 -3.77
CA TYR A 305 23.70 9.64 -4.46
C TYR A 305 24.19 10.90 -5.14
N ASP A 306 24.01 10.98 -6.44
CA ASP A 306 24.33 12.22 -7.17
C ASP A 306 23.33 13.31 -6.76
N ARG A 307 23.84 14.34 -6.08
CA ARG A 307 23.06 15.47 -5.55
C ARG A 307 22.18 16.16 -6.61
N LYS A 308 22.50 16.02 -7.89
CA LYS A 308 21.67 16.56 -8.98
C LYS A 308 20.27 15.95 -9.07
N PHE A 309 20.05 14.77 -8.51
CA PHE A 309 18.75 14.10 -8.51
C PHE A 309 17.92 14.40 -7.26
N MET A 310 18.43 15.20 -6.34
CA MET A 310 17.73 15.60 -5.13
C MET A 310 17.23 17.04 -5.28
N ALA A 311 16.03 17.28 -4.76
CA ALA A 311 15.49 18.63 -4.61
C ALA A 311 14.89 18.80 -3.21
N PRO A 312 14.87 20.02 -2.67
CA PRO A 312 14.08 20.34 -1.50
C PRO A 312 12.61 19.94 -1.74
N LEU A 313 11.87 19.67 -0.66
CA LEU A 313 10.43 19.40 -0.79
C LEU A 313 9.77 20.55 -1.57
N ASN A 314 9.08 20.19 -2.65
CA ASN A 314 8.32 21.15 -3.43
C ASN A 314 7.11 21.66 -2.61
N GLU A 315 6.41 22.63 -3.14
CA GLU A 315 5.27 23.26 -2.46
C GLU A 315 4.18 22.22 -2.14
N LEU A 316 3.92 21.27 -3.04
CA LEU A 316 2.95 20.20 -2.83
C LEU A 316 3.30 19.38 -1.59
N LEU A 317 4.51 18.83 -1.51
CA LEU A 317 4.95 18.00 -0.40
C LEU A 317 5.04 18.77 0.92
N SER A 318 5.46 20.04 0.86
CA SER A 318 5.49 20.93 2.03
C SER A 318 4.10 21.25 2.57
N ASN A 319 3.13 21.47 1.70
CA ASN A 319 1.74 21.72 2.09
C ASN A 319 1.08 20.45 2.63
N THR A 320 1.33 19.31 1.99
CA THR A 320 0.89 18.00 2.46
C THR A 320 1.40 17.72 3.87
N GLN A 321 2.67 18.00 4.14
CA GLN A 321 3.24 17.85 5.47
C GLN A 321 2.51 18.72 6.50
N LYS A 322 2.25 20.00 6.21
CA LYS A 322 1.53 20.89 7.12
C LYS A 322 0.12 20.39 7.41
N GLN A 323 -0.57 19.91 6.39
CA GLN A 323 -1.92 19.37 6.51
C GLN A 323 -1.95 18.07 7.33
N MET A 324 -1.01 17.16 7.09
CA MET A 324 -0.83 15.95 7.87
C MET A 324 -0.60 16.29 9.37
N TYR A 325 0.25 17.25 9.69
CA TYR A 325 0.46 17.69 11.07
C TYR A 325 -0.80 18.28 11.71
N LYS A 326 -1.64 18.99 10.96
CA LYS A 326 -2.94 19.48 11.46
C LYS A 326 -3.80 18.32 11.98
N TYR A 327 -3.91 17.23 11.21
CA TYR A 327 -4.68 16.06 11.62
C TYR A 327 -4.00 15.26 12.74
N ILE A 328 -2.68 15.14 12.71
CA ILE A 328 -1.92 14.55 13.81
C ILE A 328 -2.27 15.25 15.13
N HIS A 329 -2.21 16.58 15.19
CA HIS A 329 -2.55 17.34 16.38
C HIS A 329 -4.03 17.25 16.77
N GLN A 330 -4.92 17.16 15.77
CA GLN A 330 -6.36 17.03 16.03
C GLN A 330 -6.70 15.69 16.72
N PHE A 331 -6.09 14.60 16.28
CA PHE A 331 -6.41 13.26 16.77
C PHE A 331 -5.52 12.80 17.92
N GLU A 332 -4.40 13.48 18.17
CA GLU A 332 -3.43 13.12 19.19
C GLU A 332 -4.03 12.93 20.59
N ASN A 333 -4.94 13.82 20.99
CA ASN A 333 -5.54 13.81 22.31
C ASN A 333 -6.65 12.76 22.47
N ASN A 334 -7.14 12.16 21.39
CA ASN A 334 -8.26 11.24 21.40
C ASN A 334 -7.83 9.77 21.26
N TYR A 335 -6.65 9.51 20.66
CA TYR A 335 -6.22 8.15 20.28
C TYR A 335 -4.81 7.79 20.75
N LEU A 336 -4.15 8.62 21.52
CA LEU A 336 -2.84 8.41 22.13
C LEU A 336 -2.84 8.78 23.61
#